data_09217d023b74532463324b86f607323b
#
_entry.id   09217d023b74532463324b86f607323b
#
_cell.length_a   1.000
_cell.length_b   1.000
_cell.length_c   1.000
_cell.angle_alpha   90.00
_cell.angle_beta   90.00
_cell.angle_gamma   90.00
#
_symmetry.space_group_name_H-M   'P 1'
#
loop_
_entity.id
_entity.type
_entity.pdbx_description
1 polymer ?
#
loop_
_entity_poly.entity_id
_entity_poly.type
_entity_poly.pdbx_seq_one_letter_code
_entity_poly.pdbx_strand_id
1 'polypeptide(L)'
;MNTADSEQPSLLLVDDDVIFCQVLSRALEKRGYAVTVAHSVEQALPLAAANPPEYAVVDLKMSGVSGLVLIQALHETDAATRIVVLTGYASIATAVEAIKLGATQYLSKPANADEIVNAFGHNANPDFPLNAQTTSVSRLEWEHIQRVLQENQGNISATARALNMHRRTLQRKLGKSPLL
;
A
#
# COMPACT_ATOMS: atom_id res chain seq x y z
N MET A 1 40.34 7.41 12.15
CA MET A 1 39.43 7.73 11.04
C MET A 1 38.19 6.85 11.18
N ASN A 2 37.14 7.39 11.80
CA ASN A 2 35.88 6.68 11.93
C ASN A 2 35.15 6.79 10.58
N THR A 3 35.21 5.74 9.78
CA THR A 3 34.15 5.46 8.83
C THR A 3 32.95 5.01 9.67
N ALA A 4 32.04 5.94 9.96
CA ALA A 4 30.70 5.56 10.36
C ALA A 4 30.16 4.71 9.20
N ASP A 5 30.13 3.41 9.40
CA ASP A 5 29.33 2.48 8.62
C ASP A 5 27.89 3.00 8.76
N SER A 6 27.44 3.79 7.80
CA SER A 6 26.04 4.14 7.73
C SER A 6 25.33 2.86 7.31
N GLU A 7 24.96 2.04 8.29
CA GLU A 7 24.11 0.88 8.06
C GLU A 7 22.91 1.35 7.27
N GLN A 8 22.77 0.80 6.08
CA GLN A 8 21.61 1.10 5.23
C GLN A 8 20.36 0.56 5.93
N PRO A 9 19.30 1.37 6.05
CA PRO A 9 18.08 0.92 6.69
C PRO A 9 17.51 -0.31 5.99
N SER A 10 17.17 -1.31 6.78
CA SER A 10 16.67 -2.59 6.30
C SER A 10 15.23 -2.47 5.79
N LEU A 11 14.98 -3.04 4.62
CA LEU A 11 13.66 -3.02 3.97
C LEU A 11 13.27 -4.41 3.48
N LEU A 12 12.10 -4.87 3.89
CA LEU A 12 11.49 -6.11 3.39
C LEU A 12 10.45 -5.77 2.31
N LEU A 13 10.67 -6.27 1.08
CA LEU A 13 9.75 -6.13 -0.05
C LEU A 13 9.06 -7.47 -0.31
N VAL A 14 7.74 -7.50 -0.21
CA VAL A 14 6.94 -8.72 -0.34
C VAL A 14 5.85 -8.56 -1.39
N ASP A 15 6.00 -9.30 -2.49
CA ASP A 15 5.09 -9.28 -3.64
C ASP A 15 5.33 -10.54 -4.49
N ASP A 16 4.29 -11.18 -4.98
CA ASP A 16 4.41 -12.40 -5.81
C ASP A 16 4.79 -12.10 -7.27
N ASP A 17 4.75 -10.83 -7.70
CA ASP A 17 5.27 -10.39 -8.98
C ASP A 17 6.80 -10.24 -8.94
N VAL A 18 7.51 -11.26 -9.44
CA VAL A 18 8.98 -11.33 -9.47
C VAL A 18 9.59 -10.17 -10.26
N ILE A 19 8.99 -9.79 -11.40
CA ILE A 19 9.52 -8.71 -12.25
C ILE A 19 9.36 -7.36 -11.54
N PHE A 20 8.21 -7.13 -10.95
CA PHE A 20 7.96 -5.94 -10.15
C PHE A 20 8.94 -5.82 -8.99
N CYS A 21 9.16 -6.92 -8.24
CA CYS A 21 10.14 -6.95 -7.15
C CYS A 21 11.56 -6.63 -7.63
N GLN A 22 11.99 -7.16 -8.76
CA GLN A 22 13.33 -6.89 -9.31
C GLN A 22 13.54 -5.42 -9.69
N VAL A 23 12.51 -4.79 -10.25
CA VAL A 23 12.58 -3.37 -10.63
C VAL A 23 12.55 -2.48 -9.40
N LEU A 24 11.62 -2.76 -8.49
CA LEU A 24 11.43 -1.94 -7.29
C LEU A 24 12.58 -2.08 -6.30
N SER A 25 13.11 -3.29 -6.07
CA SER A 25 14.26 -3.50 -5.17
C SER A 25 15.47 -2.68 -5.61
N ARG A 26 15.84 -2.72 -6.90
CA ARG A 26 16.94 -1.91 -7.45
C ARG A 26 16.71 -0.41 -7.30
N ALA A 27 15.46 0.04 -7.43
CA ALA A 27 15.12 1.45 -7.28
C ALA A 27 15.21 1.91 -5.81
N LEU A 28 14.87 1.04 -4.85
CA LEU A 28 14.99 1.29 -3.42
C LEU A 28 16.44 1.18 -2.93
N GLU A 29 17.22 0.22 -3.45
CA GLU A 29 18.66 0.10 -3.17
C GLU A 29 19.44 1.35 -3.59
N LYS A 30 19.11 1.93 -4.77
CA LYS A 30 19.68 3.21 -5.22
C LYS A 30 19.35 4.39 -4.30
N ARG A 31 18.32 4.26 -3.47
CA ARG A 31 17.90 5.25 -2.47
C ARG A 31 18.47 4.96 -1.07
N GLY A 32 19.37 3.97 -0.98
CA GLY A 32 20.12 3.69 0.24
C GLY A 32 19.46 2.68 1.18
N TYR A 33 18.49 1.87 0.70
CA TYR A 33 17.91 0.78 1.49
C TYR A 33 18.63 -0.54 1.25
N ALA A 34 18.79 -1.33 2.31
CA ALA A 34 19.19 -2.74 2.20
C ALA A 34 17.92 -3.58 2.00
N VAL A 35 17.66 -3.98 0.75
CA VAL A 35 16.38 -4.62 0.38
C VAL A 35 16.49 -6.14 0.43
N THR A 36 15.60 -6.76 1.21
CA THR A 36 15.35 -8.20 1.19
C THR A 36 14.01 -8.46 0.50
N VAL A 37 13.98 -9.37 -0.46
CA VAL A 37 12.78 -9.70 -1.24
C VAL A 37 12.21 -11.04 -0.82
N ALA A 38 10.88 -11.11 -0.68
CA ALA A 38 10.13 -12.34 -0.52
C ALA A 38 8.93 -12.34 -1.49
N HIS A 39 8.56 -13.52 -1.97
CA HIS A 39 7.49 -13.65 -2.96
C HIS A 39 6.21 -14.27 -2.38
N SER A 40 6.18 -14.48 -1.07
CA SER A 40 4.99 -14.92 -0.34
C SER A 40 5.11 -14.57 1.14
N VAL A 41 3.99 -14.64 1.86
CA VAL A 41 3.96 -14.44 3.32
C VAL A 41 4.79 -15.50 4.03
N GLU A 42 4.73 -16.76 3.57
CA GLU A 42 5.46 -17.88 4.14
C GLU A 42 6.97 -17.71 4.03
N GLN A 43 7.45 -17.07 2.97
CA GLN A 43 8.87 -16.70 2.82
C GLN A 43 9.25 -15.50 3.68
N ALA A 44 8.36 -14.52 3.78
CA ALA A 44 8.61 -13.28 4.49
C ALA A 44 8.68 -13.45 6.01
N LEU A 45 7.82 -14.27 6.60
CA LEU A 45 7.73 -14.45 8.04
C LEU A 45 9.06 -14.90 8.70
N PRO A 46 9.75 -15.95 8.21
CA PRO A 46 11.03 -16.35 8.82
C PRO A 46 12.14 -15.31 8.61
N LEU A 47 12.12 -14.57 7.50
CA LEU A 47 13.08 -13.49 7.24
C LEU A 47 12.89 -12.34 8.23
N ALA A 48 11.65 -11.92 8.45
CA ALA A 48 11.29 -10.87 9.40
C ALA A 48 11.56 -11.28 10.86
N ALA A 49 11.35 -12.55 11.19
CA ALA A 49 11.64 -13.07 12.53
C ALA A 49 13.15 -13.13 12.83
N ALA A 50 13.96 -13.45 11.82
CA ALA A 50 15.42 -13.49 11.96
C ALA A 50 16.04 -12.10 12.06
N ASN A 51 15.57 -11.17 11.24
CA ASN A 51 16.00 -9.77 11.22
C ASN A 51 14.76 -8.87 11.04
N PRO A 52 14.18 -8.35 12.13
CA PRO A 52 13.05 -7.43 12.04
C PRO A 52 13.41 -6.21 11.16
N PRO A 53 12.66 -5.98 10.06
CA PRO A 53 12.98 -4.88 9.15
C PRO A 53 12.53 -3.54 9.72
N GLU A 54 13.27 -2.46 9.45
CA GLU A 54 12.86 -1.10 9.79
C GLU A 54 11.73 -0.62 8.88
N TYR A 55 11.71 -1.09 7.62
CA TYR A 55 10.74 -0.75 6.59
C TYR A 55 10.19 -2.01 5.93
N ALA A 56 8.92 -1.99 5.57
CA ALA A 56 8.32 -3.06 4.80
C ALA A 56 7.39 -2.51 3.71
N VAL A 57 7.43 -3.12 2.53
CA VAL A 57 6.47 -2.92 1.44
C VAL A 57 5.79 -4.25 1.20
N VAL A 58 4.47 -4.28 1.37
CA VAL A 58 3.69 -5.52 1.35
C VAL A 58 2.53 -5.42 0.37
N ASP A 59 2.46 -6.34 -0.59
CA ASP A 59 1.22 -6.55 -1.35
C ASP A 59 0.22 -7.35 -0.53
N LEU A 60 -1.04 -6.96 -0.59
CA LEU A 60 -2.12 -7.67 0.12
C LEU A 60 -2.63 -8.87 -0.67
N LYS A 61 -2.59 -8.80 -1.99
CA LYS A 61 -3.15 -9.82 -2.86
C LYS A 61 -2.05 -10.64 -3.51
N MET A 62 -1.56 -11.60 -2.78
CA MET A 62 -0.64 -12.62 -3.27
C MET A 62 -1.36 -13.97 -3.37
N SER A 63 -0.80 -14.90 -4.16
CA SER A 63 -1.23 -16.29 -4.13
C SER A 63 -0.90 -16.91 -2.77
N GLY A 64 -1.89 -17.49 -2.10
CA GLY A 64 -1.73 -18.10 -0.77
C GLY A 64 -2.24 -17.21 0.37
N VAL A 65 -1.41 -17.02 1.40
CA VAL A 65 -1.79 -16.26 2.60
C VAL A 65 -1.83 -14.76 2.28
N SER A 66 -2.86 -14.08 2.80
CA SER A 66 -3.04 -12.63 2.62
C SER A 66 -1.90 -11.83 3.28
N GLY A 67 -1.47 -10.76 2.60
CA GLY A 67 -0.50 -9.80 3.17
C GLY A 67 -0.95 -9.14 4.48
N LEU A 68 -2.24 -9.14 4.81
CA LEU A 68 -2.75 -8.67 6.10
C LEU A 68 -2.17 -9.45 7.28
N VAL A 69 -1.98 -10.77 7.12
CA VAL A 69 -1.37 -11.63 8.15
C VAL A 69 0.08 -11.22 8.40
N LEU A 70 0.81 -10.90 7.32
CA LEU A 70 2.19 -10.42 7.43
C LEU A 70 2.28 -9.07 8.12
N ILE A 71 1.39 -8.14 7.81
CA ILE A 71 1.35 -6.81 8.45
C ILE A 71 1.17 -6.95 9.96
N GLN A 72 0.22 -7.77 10.38
CA GLN A 72 0.00 -8.03 11.80
C GLN A 72 1.25 -8.63 12.45
N ALA A 73 1.85 -9.66 11.85
CA ALA A 73 3.04 -10.32 12.38
C ALA A 73 4.26 -9.37 12.47
N LEU A 74 4.47 -8.52 11.47
CA LEU A 74 5.53 -7.49 11.49
C LEU A 74 5.32 -6.50 12.63
N HIS A 75 4.10 -5.99 12.78
CA HIS A 75 3.77 -5.05 13.84
C HIS A 75 3.86 -5.65 15.24
N GLU A 76 3.49 -6.92 15.41
CA GLU A 76 3.66 -7.64 16.67
C GLU A 76 5.13 -7.92 17.00
N THR A 77 5.97 -8.13 15.97
CA THR A 77 7.41 -8.36 16.14
C THR A 77 8.16 -7.08 16.50
N ASP A 78 7.88 -6.00 15.81
CA ASP A 78 8.41 -4.67 16.08
C ASP A 78 7.38 -3.59 15.66
N ALA A 79 6.78 -2.95 16.65
CA ALA A 79 5.81 -1.87 16.43
C ALA A 79 6.41 -0.61 15.79
N ALA A 80 7.74 -0.49 15.74
CA ALA A 80 8.45 0.61 15.09
C ALA A 80 8.63 0.39 13.58
N THR A 81 8.46 -0.85 13.09
CA THR A 81 8.51 -1.15 11.65
C THR A 81 7.51 -0.29 10.88
N ARG A 82 7.99 0.44 9.89
CA ARG A 82 7.14 1.27 9.02
C ARG A 82 6.69 0.46 7.82
N ILE A 83 5.40 0.17 7.75
CA ILE A 83 4.81 -0.72 6.77
C ILE A 83 3.99 0.08 5.76
N VAL A 84 4.39 0.04 4.50
CA VAL A 84 3.63 0.57 3.37
C VAL A 84 2.98 -0.58 2.62
N VAL A 85 1.67 -0.51 2.51
CA VAL A 85 0.90 -1.45 1.69
C VAL A 85 0.87 -0.94 0.27
N LEU A 86 1.26 -1.78 -0.69
CA LEU A 86 1.26 -1.48 -2.11
C LEU A 86 0.49 -2.57 -2.86
N THR A 87 -0.71 -2.26 -3.33
CA THR A 87 -1.57 -3.27 -3.97
C THR A 87 -2.35 -2.72 -5.16
N GLY A 88 -2.58 -3.56 -6.16
CA GLY A 88 -3.44 -3.25 -7.31
C GLY A 88 -4.93 -3.36 -7.00
N TYR A 89 -5.29 -3.89 -5.83
CA TYR A 89 -6.68 -4.09 -5.40
C TYR A 89 -7.01 -3.23 -4.19
N ALA A 90 -7.38 -1.99 -4.48
CA ALA A 90 -7.79 -1.03 -3.46
C ALA A 90 -9.28 -1.18 -3.14
N SER A 91 -9.64 -1.86 -2.05
CA SER A 91 -10.92 -1.62 -1.40
C SER A 91 -10.69 -0.76 -0.15
N ILE A 92 -11.62 0.16 0.12
CA ILE A 92 -11.56 1.00 1.32
C ILE A 92 -11.52 0.14 2.58
N ALA A 93 -12.32 -0.93 2.60
CA ALA A 93 -12.36 -1.86 3.72
C ALA A 93 -10.99 -2.51 3.98
N THR A 94 -10.31 -2.96 2.94
CA THR A 94 -8.99 -3.61 3.05
C THR A 94 -7.91 -2.61 3.48
N ALA A 95 -7.97 -1.37 2.98
CA ALA A 95 -7.06 -0.30 3.41
C ALA A 95 -7.24 0.03 4.91
N VAL A 96 -8.47 0.17 5.36
CA VAL A 96 -8.79 0.43 6.78
C VAL A 96 -8.33 -0.73 7.66
N GLU A 97 -8.54 -1.97 7.21
CA GLU A 97 -8.09 -3.16 7.94
C GLU A 97 -6.56 -3.21 8.05
N ALA A 98 -5.84 -2.97 6.96
CA ALA A 98 -4.38 -2.91 6.96
C ALA A 98 -3.84 -1.86 7.94
N ILE A 99 -4.42 -0.66 7.97
CA ILE A 99 -4.03 0.41 8.92
C ILE A 99 -4.30 -0.01 10.37
N LYS A 100 -5.45 -0.66 10.64
CA LYS A 100 -5.76 -1.16 11.99
C LYS A 100 -4.79 -2.25 12.46
N LEU A 101 -4.24 -3.03 11.53
CA LEU A 101 -3.26 -4.08 11.82
C LEU A 101 -1.83 -3.55 11.97
N GLY A 102 -1.59 -2.27 11.74
CA GLY A 102 -0.30 -1.62 11.96
C GLY A 102 0.39 -1.08 10.71
N ALA A 103 -0.25 -1.12 9.53
CA ALA A 103 0.30 -0.46 8.37
C ALA A 103 0.38 1.05 8.57
N THR A 104 1.52 1.64 8.19
CA THR A 104 1.76 3.09 8.30
C THR A 104 1.01 3.83 7.19
N GLN A 105 1.01 3.27 5.98
CA GLN A 105 0.45 3.90 4.80
C GLN A 105 -0.03 2.88 3.79
N TYR A 106 -0.92 3.32 2.91
CA TYR A 106 -1.50 2.51 1.85
C TYR A 106 -1.36 3.22 0.50
N LEU A 107 -0.79 2.54 -0.50
CA LEU A 107 -0.62 3.03 -1.86
C LEU A 107 -1.26 2.07 -2.87
N SER A 108 -1.84 2.62 -3.92
CA SER A 108 -2.33 1.83 -5.06
C SER A 108 -1.22 1.65 -6.11
N LYS A 109 -1.11 0.46 -6.69
CA LYS A 109 -0.30 0.24 -7.89
C LYS A 109 -0.96 0.90 -9.11
N PRO A 110 -0.20 1.55 -10.00
CA PRO A 110 1.24 1.69 -9.99
C PRO A 110 1.71 2.78 -9.02
N ALA A 111 2.80 2.52 -8.29
CA ALA A 111 3.50 3.52 -7.48
C ALA A 111 5.00 3.42 -7.75
N ASN A 112 5.68 4.55 -7.74
CA ASN A 112 7.13 4.61 -7.93
C ASN A 112 7.87 4.58 -6.59
N ALA A 113 9.19 4.36 -6.64
CA ALA A 113 9.99 4.25 -5.43
C ALA A 113 10.01 5.54 -4.60
N ASP A 114 9.86 6.72 -5.21
CA ASP A 114 9.83 7.99 -4.48
C ASP A 114 8.53 8.14 -3.67
N GLU A 115 7.41 7.72 -4.24
CA GLU A 115 6.12 7.69 -3.54
C GLU A 115 6.16 6.74 -2.34
N ILE A 116 6.81 5.58 -2.49
CA ILE A 116 6.96 4.60 -1.40
C ILE A 116 7.85 5.17 -0.29
N VAL A 117 8.99 5.77 -0.63
CA VAL A 117 9.91 6.39 0.33
C VAL A 117 9.23 7.55 1.07
N ASN A 118 8.46 8.38 0.37
CA ASN A 118 7.68 9.44 0.98
C ASN A 118 6.62 8.89 1.93
N ALA A 119 6.00 7.76 1.58
CA ALA A 119 5.02 7.09 2.42
C ALA A 119 5.61 6.55 3.74
N PHE A 120 6.90 6.26 3.79
CA PHE A 120 7.58 5.93 5.05
C PHE A 120 7.75 7.13 5.99
N GLY A 121 7.43 8.36 5.55
CA GLY A 121 7.54 9.57 6.37
C GLY A 121 8.98 10.05 6.58
N HIS A 122 9.91 9.70 5.70
CA HIS A 122 11.31 10.16 5.78
C HIS A 122 11.50 11.62 5.37
N ASN A 123 10.56 12.22 4.69
CA ASN A 123 10.58 13.65 4.37
C ASN A 123 9.62 14.40 5.31
N ALA A 124 9.87 14.36 6.62
CA ALA A 124 9.37 15.36 7.52
C ALA A 124 10.19 16.66 7.31
N ASN A 125 10.17 17.21 6.12
CA ASN A 125 10.50 18.60 5.90
C ASN A 125 9.19 19.38 6.11
N PRO A 126 9.05 20.16 7.20
CA PRO A 126 7.80 20.86 7.49
C PRO A 126 7.40 21.91 6.45
N ASP A 127 8.26 22.18 5.48
CA ASP A 127 8.04 23.13 4.39
C ASP A 127 7.58 22.52 3.06
N PHE A 128 7.40 21.19 2.99
CA PHE A 128 6.71 20.61 1.86
C PHE A 128 5.22 20.68 2.13
N PRO A 129 4.45 21.44 1.31
CA PRO A 129 3.00 21.32 1.39
C PRO A 129 2.68 19.83 1.20
N LEU A 130 1.87 19.28 2.09
CA LEU A 130 1.20 18.00 1.95
C LEU A 130 0.35 17.99 0.67
N ASN A 131 1.00 18.07 -0.49
CA ASN A 131 0.49 17.54 -1.74
C ASN A 131 0.70 16.02 -1.69
N ALA A 132 0.37 15.47 -0.53
CA ALA A 132 -0.09 14.13 -0.50
C ALA A 132 -1.31 14.12 -1.41
N GLN A 133 -1.16 13.53 -2.57
CA GLN A 133 -2.24 12.78 -3.14
C GLN A 133 -2.53 11.60 -2.17
N THR A 134 -2.80 11.93 -0.91
CA THR A 134 -3.65 11.11 -0.08
C THR A 134 -4.93 11.06 -0.87
N THR A 135 -5.09 9.96 -1.61
CA THR A 135 -6.32 9.69 -2.31
C THR A 135 -7.37 9.80 -1.24
N SER A 136 -8.09 10.94 -1.19
CA SER A 136 -9.07 11.16 -0.15
C SER A 136 -10.02 9.97 -0.17
N VAL A 137 -10.55 9.56 0.97
CA VAL A 137 -11.54 8.47 1.04
C VAL A 137 -12.63 8.69 -0.02
N SER A 138 -12.98 9.95 -0.28
CA SER A 138 -13.91 10.35 -1.35
C SER A 138 -13.43 10.02 -2.75
N ARG A 139 -12.14 10.11 -3.04
CA ARG A 139 -11.56 9.78 -4.35
C ARG A 139 -11.47 8.27 -4.56
N LEU A 140 -11.05 7.53 -3.55
CA LEU A 140 -11.03 6.05 -3.57
C LEU A 140 -12.46 5.49 -3.74
N GLU A 141 -13.40 6.06 -3.02
CA GLU A 141 -14.82 5.71 -3.15
C GLU A 141 -15.34 6.01 -4.57
N TRP A 142 -14.97 7.17 -5.12
CA TRP A 142 -15.38 7.57 -6.46
C TRP A 142 -14.76 6.66 -7.54
N GLU A 143 -13.47 6.35 -7.45
CA GLU A 143 -12.77 5.44 -8.36
C GLU A 143 -13.35 4.03 -8.30
N HIS A 144 -13.69 3.55 -7.09
CA HIS A 144 -14.37 2.26 -6.91
C HIS A 144 -15.75 2.25 -7.57
N ILE A 145 -16.54 3.30 -7.37
CA ILE A 145 -17.85 3.48 -8.00
C ILE A 145 -17.72 3.48 -9.53
N GLN A 146 -16.75 4.20 -10.09
CA GLN A 146 -16.50 4.25 -11.54
C GLN A 146 -16.15 2.87 -12.10
N ARG A 147 -15.32 2.11 -11.41
CA ARG A 147 -14.94 0.75 -11.83
C ARG A 147 -16.16 -0.17 -11.88
N VAL A 148 -16.94 -0.23 -10.80
CA VAL A 148 -18.14 -1.08 -10.73
C VAL A 148 -19.19 -0.63 -11.74
N LEU A 149 -19.29 0.68 -12.03
CA LEU A 149 -20.17 1.21 -13.08
C LEU A 149 -19.72 0.73 -14.47
N GLN A 150 -18.42 0.72 -14.72
CA GLN A 150 -17.85 0.23 -15.99
C GLN A 150 -18.05 -1.28 -16.15
N GLU A 151 -17.83 -2.08 -15.10
CA GLU A 151 -18.11 -3.52 -15.07
C GLU A 151 -19.59 -3.83 -15.35
N ASN A 152 -20.49 -2.97 -14.90
CA ASN A 152 -21.92 -3.06 -15.16
C ASN A 152 -22.38 -2.27 -16.42
N GLN A 153 -21.43 -1.95 -17.33
CA GLN A 153 -21.73 -1.29 -18.63
C GLN A 153 -22.53 0.03 -18.48
N GLY A 154 -22.27 0.79 -17.42
CA GLY A 154 -22.96 2.04 -17.16
C GLY A 154 -24.37 1.90 -16.53
N ASN A 155 -24.79 0.68 -16.20
CA ASN A 155 -26.09 0.43 -15.60
C ASN A 155 -26.12 0.83 -14.12
N ILE A 156 -26.68 2.02 -13.84
CA ILE A 156 -26.73 2.58 -12.48
C ILE A 156 -27.48 1.69 -11.49
N SER A 157 -28.55 1.01 -11.94
CA SER A 157 -29.32 0.14 -11.05
C SER A 157 -28.58 -1.16 -10.70
N ALA A 158 -27.85 -1.75 -11.66
CA ALA A 158 -27.00 -2.90 -11.43
C ALA A 158 -25.80 -2.54 -10.53
N THR A 159 -25.17 -1.40 -10.80
CA THR A 159 -24.06 -0.86 -10.01
C THR A 159 -24.47 -0.58 -8.56
N ALA A 160 -25.63 0.04 -8.35
CA ALA A 160 -26.14 0.30 -7.01
C ALA A 160 -26.36 -0.99 -6.20
N ARG A 161 -26.89 -2.03 -6.86
CA ARG A 161 -27.02 -3.36 -6.23
C ARG A 161 -25.67 -4.00 -5.91
N ALA A 162 -24.72 -3.94 -6.85
CA ALA A 162 -23.37 -4.47 -6.66
C ALA A 162 -22.62 -3.78 -5.51
N LEU A 163 -22.85 -2.46 -5.33
CA LEU A 163 -22.26 -1.66 -4.25
C LEU A 163 -23.09 -1.65 -2.96
N ASN A 164 -24.18 -2.40 -2.91
CA ASN A 164 -25.12 -2.42 -1.79
C ASN A 164 -25.59 -1.02 -1.37
N MET A 165 -25.87 -0.16 -2.36
CA MET A 165 -26.30 1.22 -2.19
C MET A 165 -27.69 1.46 -2.78
N HIS A 166 -28.42 2.45 -2.26
CA HIS A 166 -29.60 2.96 -2.92
C HIS A 166 -29.21 3.69 -4.23
N ARG A 167 -29.97 3.46 -5.31
CA ARG A 167 -29.76 4.11 -6.61
C ARG A 167 -29.62 5.64 -6.51
N ARG A 168 -30.43 6.27 -5.65
CA ARG A 168 -30.39 7.72 -5.42
C ARG A 168 -29.07 8.18 -4.77
N THR A 169 -28.52 7.37 -3.87
CA THR A 169 -27.21 7.61 -3.25
C THR A 169 -26.11 7.52 -4.27
N LEU A 170 -26.13 6.51 -5.14
CA LEU A 170 -25.17 6.35 -6.21
C LEU A 170 -25.21 7.52 -7.21
N GLN A 171 -26.40 7.94 -7.65
CA GLN A 171 -26.54 9.09 -8.54
C GLN A 171 -25.98 10.39 -7.93
N ARG A 172 -26.23 10.64 -6.64
CA ARG A 172 -25.68 11.80 -5.93
C ARG A 172 -24.14 11.75 -5.85
N LYS A 173 -23.56 10.55 -5.67
CA LYS A 173 -22.11 10.36 -5.63
C LYS A 173 -21.47 10.50 -7.00
N LEU A 174 -22.12 10.02 -8.07
CA LEU A 174 -21.66 10.21 -9.45
C LEU A 174 -21.71 11.69 -9.90
N GLY A 175 -22.64 12.47 -9.37
CA GLY A 175 -22.75 13.90 -9.64
C GLY A 175 -21.74 14.78 -8.88
N LYS A 176 -21.04 14.23 -7.89
CA LYS A 176 -19.98 14.90 -7.14
C LYS A 176 -18.64 14.31 -7.55
N SER A 177 -18.09 14.78 -8.67
CA SER A 177 -16.69 14.50 -8.99
C SER A 177 -15.81 15.12 -7.89
N PRO A 178 -14.88 14.38 -7.25
CA PRO A 178 -13.90 15.01 -6.39
C PRO A 178 -13.06 15.94 -7.25
N LEU A 179 -13.08 17.22 -6.90
CA LEU A 179 -12.26 18.24 -7.55
C LEU A 179 -10.79 17.82 -7.50
N LEU A 180 -10.13 17.97 -8.64
CA LEU A 180 -8.69 17.80 -8.84
C LEU A 180 -7.88 18.68 -7.88
#